data_9f4409a843f339031e6be60e0fe28039
#
_entry.id   9f4409a843f339031e6be60e0fe28039
#
_cell.length_a   1.000
_cell.length_b   1.000
_cell.length_c   1.000
_cell.angle_alpha   90.00
_cell.angle_beta   90.00
_cell.angle_gamma   90.00
#
_symmetry.space_group_name_H-M   'P 1'
#
loop_
_entity.id
_entity.type
_entity.pdbx_description
1 polymer ?
#
loop_
_entity_poly.entity_id
_entity_poly.type
_entity_poly.pdbx_seq_one_letter_code
_entity_poly.pdbx_strand_id
1 'polypeptide(L)'
;NKRIQNAKYLDKQLSKIKQIKIPPRLKNYKIVYHLYIVLAEKRDDLLKYCLEKGIEAKVHYPIPMYLQKALNFMNHREGDFPITDKHSKKIITFPCDQHLSINELDYIISTIKDFYS
;
A
#
# COMPACT_ATOMS: atom_id res chain seq x y z
N ASN A 1 9.61 -17.10 4.72
CA ASN A 1 9.88 -17.04 3.28
C ASN A 1 8.61 -16.88 2.42
N LYS A 2 7.47 -17.48 2.80
CA LYS A 2 6.22 -17.42 2.01
C LYS A 2 5.72 -15.98 1.81
N ARG A 3 5.73 -15.14 2.85
CA ARG A 3 5.34 -13.71 2.75
C ARG A 3 6.20 -12.94 1.73
N ILE A 4 7.50 -13.22 1.69
CA ILE A 4 8.42 -12.62 0.69
C ILE A 4 8.07 -13.08 -0.73
N GLN A 5 7.70 -14.35 -0.90
CA GLN A 5 7.27 -14.88 -2.20
C GLN A 5 5.95 -14.22 -2.67
N ASN A 6 4.97 -14.10 -1.76
CA ASN A 6 3.71 -13.42 -2.04
C ASN A 6 3.94 -11.94 -2.44
N ALA A 7 4.80 -11.22 -1.70
CA ALA A 7 5.14 -9.84 -2.03
C ALA A 7 5.80 -9.71 -3.40
N LYS A 8 6.74 -10.60 -3.75
CA LYS A 8 7.37 -10.61 -5.09
C LYS A 8 6.34 -10.89 -6.19
N TYR A 9 5.39 -11.78 -5.93
CA TYR A 9 4.32 -12.06 -6.87
C TYR A 9 3.42 -10.83 -7.09
N LEU A 10 2.99 -10.20 -6.01
CA LEU A 10 2.23 -8.94 -6.06
C LEU A 10 3.01 -7.84 -6.79
N ASP A 11 4.29 -7.62 -6.45
CA ASP A 11 5.15 -6.63 -7.13
C ASP A 11 5.18 -6.87 -8.65
N LYS A 12 5.39 -8.13 -9.09
CA LYS A 12 5.44 -8.50 -10.50
C LYS A 12 4.13 -8.20 -11.25
N GLN A 13 3.00 -8.38 -10.60
CA GLN A 13 1.70 -8.18 -11.25
C GLN A 13 1.21 -6.73 -11.15
N LEU A 14 1.33 -6.12 -9.98
CA LEU A 14 0.84 -4.76 -9.75
C LEU A 14 1.70 -3.70 -10.43
N SER A 15 2.99 -3.96 -10.68
CA SER A 15 3.85 -3.05 -11.46
C SER A 15 3.38 -2.86 -12.92
N LYS A 16 2.50 -3.72 -13.42
CA LYS A 16 1.89 -3.59 -14.76
C LYS A 16 0.71 -2.62 -14.78
N ILE A 17 0.21 -2.21 -13.62
CA ILE A 17 -0.89 -1.26 -13.49
C ILE A 17 -0.28 0.14 -13.39
N LYS A 18 -0.52 0.99 -14.38
CA LYS A 18 0.09 2.32 -14.52
C LYS A 18 -0.16 3.22 -13.31
N GLN A 19 -1.32 3.07 -12.67
CA GLN A 19 -1.75 3.86 -11.52
C GLN A 19 -1.18 3.38 -10.19
N ILE A 20 -0.47 2.24 -10.17
CA ILE A 20 0.18 1.68 -8.99
C ILE A 20 1.69 1.89 -9.08
N LYS A 21 2.27 2.46 -8.05
CA LYS A 21 3.72 2.59 -7.94
C LYS A 21 4.25 1.72 -6.81
N ILE A 22 5.08 0.74 -7.16
CA ILE A 22 5.79 -0.10 -6.19
C ILE A 22 6.95 0.70 -5.61
N PRO A 23 7.09 0.82 -4.27
CA PRO A 23 8.27 1.42 -3.66
C PRO A 23 9.54 0.63 -3.99
N PRO A 24 10.72 1.27 -4.06
CA PRO A 24 11.98 0.59 -4.34
C PRO A 24 12.24 -0.58 -3.37
N ARG A 25 12.59 -1.74 -3.93
CA ARG A 25 13.00 -2.93 -3.17
C ARG A 25 14.53 -3.03 -3.25
N LEU A 26 15.23 -2.54 -2.24
CA LEU A 26 16.69 -2.50 -2.23
C LEU A 26 17.27 -3.91 -2.15
N LYS A 27 18.20 -4.23 -3.04
CA LYS A 27 18.77 -5.59 -3.19
C LYS A 27 19.53 -6.07 -1.95
N ASN A 28 20.15 -5.14 -1.21
CA ASN A 28 21.00 -5.44 -0.06
C ASN A 28 20.19 -5.59 1.25
N TYR A 29 18.86 -5.54 1.19
CA TYR A 29 18.00 -5.64 2.36
C TYR A 29 17.04 -6.82 2.23
N LYS A 30 16.92 -7.61 3.30
CA LYS A 30 15.89 -8.64 3.42
C LYS A 30 14.63 -8.01 3.99
N ILE A 31 13.69 -7.63 3.12
CA ILE A 31 12.39 -7.10 3.52
C ILE A 31 11.48 -8.27 3.90
N VAL A 32 10.92 -8.26 5.09
CA VAL A 32 10.05 -9.34 5.62
C VAL A 32 8.56 -9.07 5.40
N TYR A 33 8.21 -7.90 4.89
CA TYR A 33 6.84 -7.48 4.54
C TYR A 33 5.86 -7.65 5.71
N HIS A 34 6.16 -7.00 6.84
CA HIS A 34 5.16 -6.80 7.89
C HIS A 34 3.91 -6.14 7.30
N LEU A 35 4.12 -5.13 6.48
CA LEU A 35 3.10 -4.50 5.65
C LEU A 35 3.55 -4.57 4.17
N TYR A 36 2.64 -4.96 3.28
CA TYR A 36 2.83 -4.85 1.85
C TYR A 36 2.21 -3.55 1.35
N ILE A 37 3.05 -2.57 1.10
CA ILE A 37 2.65 -1.19 0.80
C ILE A 37 2.96 -0.83 -0.65
N VAL A 38 2.02 -0.14 -1.30
CA VAL A 38 2.19 0.50 -2.60
C VAL A 38 1.65 1.94 -2.56
N LEU A 39 1.96 2.74 -3.58
CA LEU A 39 1.33 4.04 -3.79
C LEU A 39 0.32 3.89 -4.93
N ALA A 40 -0.91 4.33 -4.72
CA ALA A 40 -2.04 4.17 -5.63
C ALA A 40 -2.66 5.53 -5.96
N GLU A 41 -2.96 5.75 -7.23
CA GLU A 41 -3.84 6.86 -7.63
C GLU A 41 -5.28 6.56 -7.18
N LYS A 42 -6.07 7.59 -6.86
CA LYS A 42 -7.44 7.46 -6.33
C LYS A 42 -7.50 6.47 -5.15
N ARG A 43 -6.51 6.56 -4.24
CA ARG A 43 -6.30 5.63 -3.12
C ARG A 43 -7.57 5.39 -2.28
N ASP A 44 -8.34 6.42 -1.97
CA ASP A 44 -9.52 6.29 -1.10
C ASP A 44 -10.66 5.55 -1.81
N ASP A 45 -10.86 5.80 -3.10
CA ASP A 45 -11.83 5.07 -3.93
C ASP A 45 -11.41 3.60 -4.10
N LEU A 46 -10.11 3.34 -4.33
CA LEU A 46 -9.56 1.98 -4.39
C LEU A 46 -9.75 1.24 -3.06
N LEU A 47 -9.49 1.90 -1.94
CA LEU A 47 -9.68 1.32 -0.61
C LEU A 47 -11.13 0.89 -0.42
N LYS A 48 -12.09 1.79 -0.70
CA LYS A 48 -13.51 1.50 -0.61
C LYS A 48 -13.90 0.32 -1.51
N TYR A 49 -13.48 0.35 -2.77
CA TYR A 49 -13.76 -0.72 -3.73
C TYR A 49 -13.21 -2.08 -3.27
N CYS A 50 -11.98 -2.13 -2.76
CA CYS A 50 -11.40 -3.35 -2.22
C CYS A 50 -12.19 -3.90 -1.03
N LEU A 51 -12.60 -3.03 -0.11
CA LEU A 51 -13.41 -3.43 1.06
C LEU A 51 -14.77 -3.98 0.63
N GLU A 52 -15.45 -3.37 -0.34
CA GLU A 52 -16.71 -3.85 -0.92
C GLU A 52 -16.55 -5.23 -1.60
N LYS A 53 -15.36 -5.53 -2.10
CA LYS A 53 -15.00 -6.84 -2.68
C LYS A 53 -14.45 -7.84 -1.65
N GLY A 54 -14.49 -7.52 -0.36
CA GLY A 54 -14.03 -8.39 0.72
C GLY A 54 -12.51 -8.49 0.88
N ILE A 55 -11.75 -7.56 0.26
CA ILE A 55 -10.30 -7.47 0.43
C ILE A 55 -10.01 -6.49 1.58
N GLU A 56 -9.35 -6.96 2.64
CA GLU A 56 -8.98 -6.16 3.80
C GLU A 56 -7.79 -5.24 3.51
N ALA A 57 -8.00 -4.28 2.59
CA ALA A 57 -7.03 -3.22 2.34
C ALA A 57 -7.07 -2.18 3.48
N LYS A 58 -5.94 -1.54 3.77
CA LYS A 58 -5.81 -0.55 4.86
C LYS A 58 -4.89 0.60 4.46
N VAL A 59 -4.94 1.68 5.22
CA VAL A 59 -4.01 2.81 5.12
C VAL A 59 -3.15 2.87 6.38
N HIS A 60 -1.86 2.66 6.25
CA HIS A 60 -0.88 2.73 7.34
C HIS A 60 0.14 3.86 7.05
N TYR A 61 -0.10 5.13 7.46
CA TYR A 61 -1.23 5.62 8.27
C TYR A 61 -1.85 6.85 7.58
N PRO A 62 -3.15 7.15 7.78
CA PRO A 62 -3.81 8.22 7.05
C PRO A 62 -3.34 9.62 7.45
N ILE A 63 -2.93 9.80 8.72
CA ILE A 63 -2.42 11.06 9.25
C ILE A 63 -0.90 10.94 9.38
N PRO A 64 -0.11 11.77 8.69
CA PRO A 64 1.32 11.85 8.90
C PRO A 64 1.69 12.05 10.37
N MET A 65 2.78 11.42 10.80
CA MET A 65 3.17 11.45 12.23
C MET A 65 3.30 12.87 12.76
N TYR A 66 3.90 13.77 12.01
CA TYR A 66 4.14 15.15 12.42
C TYR A 66 2.84 16.00 12.57
N LEU A 67 1.71 15.54 11.99
CA LEU A 67 0.39 16.18 12.10
C LEU A 67 -0.49 15.54 13.20
N GLN A 68 0.03 14.56 13.92
CA GLN A 68 -0.71 13.95 15.01
C GLN A 68 -0.79 14.90 16.21
N LYS A 69 -1.97 14.93 16.86
CA LYS A 69 -2.22 15.81 18.01
C LYS A 69 -1.16 15.70 19.11
N ALA A 70 -0.63 14.51 19.35
CA ALA A 70 0.42 14.25 20.33
C ALA A 70 1.73 15.01 20.04
N LEU A 71 1.96 15.43 18.79
CA LEU A 71 3.17 16.13 18.34
C LEU A 71 2.95 17.62 18.05
N ASN A 72 1.79 18.18 18.41
CA ASN A 72 1.48 19.60 18.19
C ASN A 72 2.51 20.55 18.81
N PHE A 73 3.20 20.12 19.87
CA PHE A 73 4.28 20.92 20.51
C PHE A 73 5.48 21.17 19.61
N MET A 74 5.64 20.40 18.52
CA MET A 74 6.71 20.60 17.53
C MET A 74 6.38 21.70 16.52
N ASN A 75 5.16 22.24 16.52
CA ASN A 75 4.67 23.32 15.65
C ASN A 75 4.83 23.09 14.14
N HIS A 76 4.89 21.84 13.69
CA HIS A 76 4.89 21.54 12.27
C HIS A 76 3.51 21.72 11.64
N ARG A 77 3.51 22.05 10.34
CA ARG A 77 2.31 22.31 9.55
C ARG A 77 2.30 21.45 8.29
N GLU A 78 1.12 21.26 7.69
CA GLU A 78 1.01 20.65 6.36
C GLU A 78 1.87 21.45 5.37
N GLY A 79 2.66 20.73 4.57
CA GLY A 79 3.65 21.30 3.64
C GLY A 79 5.10 21.30 4.15
N ASP A 80 5.34 21.18 5.45
CA ASP A 80 6.71 21.12 5.99
C ASP A 80 7.48 19.88 5.51
N PHE A 81 6.75 18.80 5.23
CA PHE A 81 7.30 17.53 4.74
C PHE A 81 6.60 17.07 3.46
N PRO A 82 6.85 17.71 2.30
CA PRO A 82 6.05 17.52 1.08
C PRO A 82 6.08 16.08 0.54
N ILE A 83 7.16 15.34 0.74
CA ILE A 83 7.23 13.92 0.34
C ILE A 83 6.30 13.08 1.19
N THR A 84 6.30 13.29 2.51
CA THR A 84 5.42 12.60 3.45
C THR A 84 3.95 12.92 3.15
N ASP A 85 3.63 14.18 2.90
CA ASP A 85 2.28 14.62 2.55
C ASP A 85 1.78 13.98 1.26
N LYS A 86 2.64 13.94 0.24
CA LYS A 86 2.32 13.26 -1.03
C LYS A 86 2.09 11.76 -0.83
N HIS A 87 2.93 11.09 -0.03
CA HIS A 87 2.82 9.66 0.19
C HIS A 87 1.62 9.31 1.06
N SER A 88 1.31 10.07 2.09
CA SER A 88 0.15 9.82 2.96
C SER A 88 -1.18 9.82 2.19
N LYS A 89 -1.27 10.59 1.10
CA LYS A 89 -2.44 10.64 0.22
C LYS A 89 -2.54 9.45 -0.77
N LYS A 90 -1.46 8.66 -0.94
CA LYS A 90 -1.38 7.59 -1.94
C LYS A 90 -1.10 6.20 -1.36
N ILE A 91 -0.59 6.13 -0.16
CA ILE A 91 -0.20 4.87 0.49
C ILE A 91 -1.43 3.98 0.73
N ILE A 92 -1.33 2.71 0.34
CA ILE A 92 -2.30 1.66 0.62
C ILE A 92 -1.59 0.35 0.89
N THR A 93 -2.12 -0.44 1.80
CA THR A 93 -1.60 -1.75 2.21
C THR A 93 -2.57 -2.84 1.79
N PHE A 94 -2.05 -3.88 1.15
CA PHE A 94 -2.82 -5.07 0.79
C PHE A 94 -2.40 -6.28 1.62
N PRO A 95 -3.30 -7.28 1.78
CA PRO A 95 -2.94 -8.54 2.43
C PRO A 95 -1.77 -9.22 1.71
N CYS A 96 -0.80 -9.72 2.50
CA CYS A 96 0.41 -10.37 1.98
C CYS A 96 0.96 -11.44 2.94
N ASP A 97 0.10 -11.97 3.83
CA ASP A 97 0.55 -12.94 4.82
C ASP A 97 0.88 -14.31 4.21
N GLN A 98 1.45 -15.19 5.03
CA GLN A 98 1.92 -16.50 4.59
C GLN A 98 0.82 -17.53 4.34
N HIS A 99 -0.41 -17.26 4.77
CA HIS A 99 -1.56 -18.18 4.64
C HIS A 99 -2.30 -17.97 3.32
N LEU A 100 -2.11 -16.84 2.65
CA LEU A 100 -2.74 -16.57 1.37
C LEU A 100 -2.34 -17.61 0.31
N SER A 101 -3.36 -18.17 -0.34
CA SER A 101 -3.21 -18.99 -1.52
C SER A 101 -2.91 -18.15 -2.77
N ILE A 102 -2.47 -18.80 -3.82
CA ILE A 102 -2.25 -18.13 -5.12
C ILE A 102 -3.57 -17.57 -5.68
N ASN A 103 -4.68 -18.27 -5.49
CA ASN A 103 -6.00 -17.84 -5.96
C ASN A 103 -6.46 -16.54 -5.25
N GLU A 104 -6.19 -16.42 -3.95
CA GLU A 104 -6.49 -15.19 -3.20
C GLU A 104 -5.60 -14.02 -3.64
N LEU A 105 -4.31 -14.26 -3.91
CA LEU A 105 -3.43 -13.25 -4.49
C LEU A 105 -3.90 -12.81 -5.87
N ASP A 106 -4.33 -13.75 -6.72
CA ASP A 106 -4.87 -13.46 -8.05
C ASP A 106 -6.19 -12.68 -7.97
N TYR A 107 -7.02 -12.99 -6.97
CA TYR A 107 -8.24 -12.24 -6.70
C TYR A 107 -7.94 -10.78 -6.32
N ILE A 108 -6.97 -10.55 -5.44
CA ILE A 108 -6.52 -9.20 -5.08
C ILE A 108 -6.05 -8.45 -6.33
N ILE A 109 -5.20 -9.09 -7.15
CA ILE A 109 -4.63 -8.51 -8.35
C ILE A 109 -5.73 -8.16 -9.37
N SER A 110 -6.66 -9.08 -9.64
CA SER A 110 -7.76 -8.87 -10.59
C SER A 110 -8.67 -7.74 -10.12
N THR A 111 -9.03 -7.71 -8.85
CA THR A 111 -9.85 -6.65 -8.27
C THR A 111 -9.22 -5.26 -8.44
N ILE A 112 -7.90 -5.15 -8.20
CA ILE A 112 -7.19 -3.87 -8.41
C ILE A 112 -7.15 -3.50 -9.90
N LYS A 113 -6.94 -4.46 -10.79
CA LYS A 113 -6.98 -4.24 -12.24
C LYS A 113 -8.35 -3.75 -12.70
N ASP A 114 -9.41 -4.39 -12.25
CA ASP A 114 -10.79 -4.06 -12.59
C ASP A 114 -11.16 -2.64 -12.17
N PHE A 115 -10.67 -2.19 -11.00
CA PHE A 115 -10.87 -0.82 -10.54
C PHE A 115 -10.25 0.23 -11.47
N TYR A 116 -9.13 -0.07 -12.12
CA TYR A 116 -8.42 0.86 -13.01
C TYR A 116 -8.69 0.65 -14.50
N SER A 117 -9.58 -0.26 -14.86
CA SER A 117 -9.95 -0.56 -16.28
C SER A 117 -10.89 0.45 -16.91
#